data_a52d8b3d307f7002424f573aed0cbe42
#
_entry.id   a52d8b3d307f7002424f573aed0cbe42
#
_cell.length_a   1.000
_cell.length_b   1.000
_cell.length_c   1.000
_cell.angle_alpha   90.00
_cell.angle_beta   90.00
_cell.angle_gamma   90.00
#
_symmetry.space_group_name_H-M   'P 1'
#
loop_
_entity.id
_entity.type
_entity.pdbx_description
1 polymer ?
#
loop_
_entity_poly.entity_id
_entity_poly.type
_entity_poly.pdbx_seq_one_letter_code
_entity_poly.pdbx_strand_id
1 'polypeptide(L)'
;MIEATTDELLDYLADVIERAERFGATVLPPNDAETVAWERDGDQLCMDLAVHPPVGPSSRLVEIVLRERWRAAGSDRWELAEHGYELRDHELAYRRALHRHDVNDFVRTYGVATHEHCEATMGNPACGHSLANPPCRGALDGFDRLYGVWLSGTKPDCSQLRCLG
;
A
#
# COMPACT_ATOMS: atom_id res chain seq x y z
N MET A 1 -14.32 0.55 -9.21
CA MET A 1 -13.37 -0.33 -9.90
C MET A 1 -12.37 0.61 -10.55
N ILE A 2 -11.07 0.35 -10.42
CA ILE A 2 -10.03 1.15 -11.07
C ILE A 2 -9.59 0.34 -12.28
N GLU A 3 -9.72 0.93 -13.46
CA GLU A 3 -9.29 0.35 -14.73
C GLU A 3 -8.27 1.28 -15.38
N ALA A 4 -7.29 0.71 -16.09
CA ALA A 4 -6.26 1.44 -16.81
C ALA A 4 -5.83 0.68 -18.07
N THR A 5 -5.30 1.39 -19.06
CA THR A 5 -4.53 0.82 -20.18
C THR A 5 -3.08 0.56 -19.74
N THR A 6 -2.32 -0.14 -20.57
CA THR A 6 -0.89 -0.38 -20.30
C THR A 6 -0.11 0.94 -20.24
N ASP A 7 -0.37 1.87 -21.16
CA ASP A 7 0.30 3.16 -21.16
C ASP A 7 -0.04 3.99 -19.91
N GLU A 8 -1.31 4.00 -19.50
CA GLU A 8 -1.73 4.66 -18.27
C GLU A 8 -1.09 4.05 -17.01
N LEU A 9 -0.80 2.74 -17.00
CA LEU A 9 -0.08 2.11 -15.89
C LEU A 9 1.40 2.52 -15.85
N LEU A 10 2.03 2.74 -17.00
CA LEU A 10 3.41 3.25 -17.04
C LEU A 10 3.48 4.68 -16.49
N ASP A 11 2.56 5.55 -16.91
CA ASP A 11 2.46 6.91 -16.38
C ASP A 11 2.15 6.90 -14.88
N TYR A 12 1.23 6.03 -14.46
CA TYR A 12 0.88 5.86 -13.05
C TYR A 12 2.08 5.45 -12.17
N LEU A 13 2.91 4.51 -12.64
CA LEU A 13 4.12 4.13 -11.92
C LEU A 13 5.09 5.31 -11.79
N ALA A 14 5.27 6.08 -12.87
CA ALA A 14 6.10 7.28 -12.85
C ALA A 14 5.57 8.32 -11.85
N ASP A 15 4.25 8.54 -11.81
CA ASP A 15 3.60 9.43 -10.85
C ASP A 15 3.82 9.01 -9.40
N VAL A 16 3.77 7.70 -9.11
CA VAL A 16 4.02 7.18 -7.75
C VAL A 16 5.46 7.44 -7.33
N ILE A 17 6.42 7.18 -8.22
CA ILE A 17 7.84 7.42 -7.97
C ILE A 17 8.09 8.92 -7.75
N GLU A 18 7.62 9.77 -8.67
CA GLU A 18 7.79 11.22 -8.57
C GLU A 18 7.15 11.79 -7.29
N ARG A 19 5.98 11.27 -6.89
CA ARG A 19 5.33 11.66 -5.64
C ARG A 19 6.23 11.36 -4.44
N ALA A 20 6.79 10.17 -4.35
CA ALA A 20 7.69 9.78 -3.26
C ALA A 20 8.95 10.65 -3.23
N GLU A 21 9.58 10.87 -4.38
CA GLU A 21 10.78 11.70 -4.53
C GLU A 21 10.54 13.17 -4.15
N ARG A 22 9.39 13.74 -4.47
CA ARG A 22 9.01 15.11 -4.05
C ARG A 22 8.98 15.27 -2.53
N PHE A 23 8.69 14.22 -1.81
CA PHE A 23 8.78 14.19 -0.34
C PHE A 23 10.18 13.84 0.18
N GLY A 24 11.16 13.74 -0.72
CA GLY A 24 12.54 13.41 -0.38
C GLY A 24 12.76 11.93 -0.03
N ALA A 25 11.79 11.08 -0.34
CA ALA A 25 11.91 9.64 -0.12
C ALA A 25 12.76 8.99 -1.22
N THR A 26 13.42 7.88 -0.88
CA THR A 26 14.11 7.01 -1.84
C THR A 26 13.18 5.86 -2.22
N VAL A 27 13.00 5.64 -3.51
CA VAL A 27 12.23 4.50 -4.03
C VAL A 27 13.21 3.40 -4.44
N LEU A 28 13.00 2.20 -3.93
CA LEU A 28 13.82 1.03 -4.24
C LEU A 28 12.95 -0.05 -4.91
N PRO A 29 13.52 -0.76 -5.88
CA PRO A 29 12.88 -1.96 -6.41
C PRO A 29 12.86 -3.07 -5.35
N PRO A 30 11.94 -4.03 -5.45
CA PRO A 30 11.89 -5.15 -4.53
C PRO A 30 13.06 -6.12 -4.78
N ASN A 31 13.48 -6.80 -3.74
CA ASN A 31 14.32 -8.01 -3.81
C ASN A 31 15.58 -7.91 -4.70
N ASP A 32 16.37 -6.84 -4.57
CA ASP A 32 17.61 -6.62 -5.34
C ASP A 32 17.41 -6.51 -6.87
N ALA A 33 16.20 -6.25 -7.34
CA ALA A 33 15.96 -5.92 -8.74
C ALA A 33 16.72 -4.64 -9.14
N GLU A 34 17.24 -4.59 -10.37
CA GLU A 34 18.03 -3.44 -10.83
C GLU A 34 17.17 -2.21 -11.10
N THR A 35 15.87 -2.40 -11.37
CA THR A 35 14.95 -1.32 -11.75
C THR A 35 13.57 -1.52 -11.16
N VAL A 36 12.90 -0.40 -10.90
CA VAL A 36 11.47 -0.37 -10.59
C VAL A 36 10.70 -0.55 -11.89
N ALA A 37 9.92 -1.60 -11.99
CA ALA A 37 9.11 -1.88 -13.17
C ALA A 37 7.87 -2.71 -12.81
N TRP A 38 6.91 -2.75 -13.74
CA TRP A 38 5.84 -3.72 -13.70
C TRP A 38 6.39 -5.12 -14.02
N GLU A 39 6.08 -6.08 -13.18
CA GLU A 39 6.37 -7.49 -13.43
C GLU A 39 5.13 -8.19 -13.96
N ARG A 40 5.30 -9.01 -15.01
CA ARG A 40 4.21 -9.81 -15.54
C ARG A 40 4.25 -11.20 -14.93
N ASP A 41 3.15 -11.60 -14.28
CA ASP A 41 2.93 -12.94 -13.76
C ASP A 41 1.64 -13.52 -14.37
N GLY A 42 1.80 -14.30 -15.43
CA GLY A 42 0.69 -14.86 -16.21
C GLY A 42 -0.20 -13.78 -16.85
N ASP A 43 -1.44 -13.69 -16.40
CA ASP A 43 -2.44 -12.70 -16.79
C ASP A 43 -2.50 -11.49 -15.85
N GLN A 44 -1.54 -11.37 -14.95
CA GLN A 44 -1.43 -10.26 -14.00
C GLN A 44 -0.22 -9.37 -14.30
N LEU A 45 -0.35 -8.09 -13.97
CA LEU A 45 0.75 -7.16 -13.79
C LEU A 45 0.90 -6.86 -12.30
N CYS A 46 2.11 -6.96 -11.81
CA CYS A 46 2.46 -6.75 -10.42
C CYS A 46 3.36 -5.52 -10.29
N MET A 47 3.03 -4.63 -9.36
CA MET A 47 3.90 -3.56 -8.89
C MET A 47 4.31 -3.86 -7.46
N ASP A 48 5.59 -3.80 -7.17
CA ASP A 48 6.12 -3.94 -5.81
C ASP A 48 7.21 -2.88 -5.59
N LEU A 49 7.00 -1.96 -4.66
CA LEU A 49 7.90 -0.85 -4.37
C LEU A 49 8.18 -0.76 -2.89
N ALA A 50 9.42 -0.53 -2.52
CA ALA A 50 9.83 -0.11 -1.19
C ALA A 50 10.19 1.39 -1.22
N VAL A 51 9.53 2.19 -0.41
CA VAL A 51 9.76 3.62 -0.29
C VAL A 51 10.32 3.92 1.09
N HIS A 52 11.50 4.52 1.14
CA HIS A 52 12.16 4.92 2.37
C HIS A 52 12.03 6.44 2.54
N PRO A 53 11.17 6.93 3.44
CA PRO A 53 11.10 8.34 3.77
C PRO A 53 12.46 8.88 4.22
N PRO A 54 12.75 10.19 4.02
CA PRO A 54 13.98 10.78 4.51
C PRO A 54 14.06 10.61 6.02
N VAL A 55 15.27 10.48 6.54
CA VAL A 55 15.48 10.38 7.99
C VAL A 55 14.84 11.59 8.67
N GLY A 56 13.71 11.33 9.32
CA GLY A 56 12.94 12.35 10.02
C GLY A 56 13.55 12.72 11.37
N PRO A 57 12.89 13.58 12.16
CA PRO A 57 13.37 14.00 13.46
C PRO A 57 13.67 12.85 14.43
N SER A 58 13.09 11.68 14.20
CA SER A 58 13.23 10.50 15.05
C SER A 58 14.37 9.57 14.65
N SER A 59 15.05 9.79 13.53
CA SER A 59 16.11 8.92 12.98
C SER A 59 15.70 7.43 12.81
N ARG A 60 14.39 7.14 12.82
CA ARG A 60 13.88 5.77 12.78
C ARG A 60 13.92 5.21 11.37
N LEU A 61 14.24 3.93 11.27
CA LEU A 61 14.16 3.17 10.04
C LEU A 61 12.69 2.81 9.75
N VAL A 62 12.14 3.48 8.76
CA VAL A 62 10.75 3.30 8.32
C VAL A 62 10.74 2.94 6.85
N GLU A 63 9.85 2.05 6.49
CA GLU A 63 9.61 1.60 5.14
C GLU A 63 8.12 1.74 4.80
N ILE A 64 7.80 2.26 3.63
CA ILE A 64 6.46 2.20 3.05
C ILE A 64 6.52 1.24 1.87
N VAL A 65 5.82 0.13 1.98
CA VAL A 65 5.72 -0.87 0.92
C VAL A 65 4.42 -0.66 0.15
N LEU A 66 4.51 -0.56 -1.17
CA LEU A 66 3.37 -0.41 -2.06
C LEU A 66 3.33 -1.60 -3.02
N ARG A 67 2.26 -2.39 -2.93
CA ARG A 67 2.04 -3.57 -3.77
C ARG A 67 0.70 -3.49 -4.45
N GLU A 68 0.68 -3.77 -5.74
CA GLU A 68 -0.53 -3.86 -6.53
C GLU A 68 -0.50 -5.07 -7.46
N ARG A 69 -1.66 -5.67 -7.67
CA ARG A 69 -1.90 -6.71 -8.66
C ARG A 69 -3.04 -6.28 -9.55
N TRP A 70 -2.76 -6.20 -10.83
CA TRP A 70 -3.71 -5.82 -11.86
C TRP A 70 -3.99 -7.03 -12.74
N ARG A 71 -5.25 -7.34 -12.96
CA ARG A 71 -5.70 -8.45 -13.79
C ARG A 71 -6.09 -7.94 -15.17
N ALA A 72 -5.78 -8.72 -16.22
CA ALA A 72 -6.22 -8.42 -17.56
C ALA A 72 -7.75 -8.37 -17.66
N ALA A 73 -8.29 -7.26 -18.14
CA ALA A 73 -9.72 -7.01 -18.37
C ALA A 73 -10.07 -6.88 -19.88
N GLY A 74 -9.07 -7.06 -20.74
CA GLY A 74 -9.18 -6.99 -22.19
C GLY A 74 -7.81 -7.03 -22.85
N SER A 75 -7.74 -6.71 -24.16
CA SER A 75 -6.48 -6.77 -24.91
C SER A 75 -5.42 -5.77 -24.44
N ASP A 76 -5.87 -4.61 -23.93
CA ASP A 76 -4.99 -3.54 -23.40
C ASP A 76 -5.67 -2.82 -22.23
N ARG A 77 -6.40 -3.58 -21.43
CA ARG A 77 -7.07 -3.05 -20.24
C ARG A 77 -6.79 -3.93 -19.03
N TRP A 78 -6.54 -3.25 -17.94
CA TRP A 78 -6.18 -3.84 -16.66
C TRP A 78 -7.12 -3.33 -15.57
N GLU A 79 -7.47 -4.17 -14.65
CA GLU A 79 -8.30 -3.87 -13.48
C GLU A 79 -7.50 -4.13 -12.22
N LEU A 80 -7.49 -3.16 -11.28
CA LEU A 80 -6.86 -3.33 -9.98
C LEU A 80 -7.63 -4.39 -9.16
N ALA A 81 -7.07 -5.58 -9.07
CA ALA A 81 -7.64 -6.70 -8.33
C ALA A 81 -7.32 -6.61 -6.84
N GLU A 82 -6.02 -6.44 -6.51
CA GLU A 82 -5.55 -6.43 -5.14
C GLU A 82 -4.55 -5.32 -4.91
N HIS A 83 -4.50 -4.81 -3.69
CA HIS A 83 -3.39 -4.00 -3.20
C HIS A 83 -3.07 -4.27 -1.73
N GLY A 84 -1.82 -4.04 -1.37
CA GLY A 84 -1.33 -3.99 0.00
C GLY A 84 -0.36 -2.82 0.15
N TYR A 85 -0.75 -1.80 0.90
CA TYR A 85 0.11 -0.68 1.22
C TYR A 85 0.40 -0.71 2.70
N GLU A 86 1.68 -0.68 3.06
CA GLU A 86 2.10 -0.91 4.44
C GLU A 86 3.14 0.12 4.87
N LEU A 87 2.93 0.73 6.02
CA LEU A 87 3.95 1.45 6.77
C LEU A 87 4.54 0.50 7.81
N ARG A 88 5.84 0.28 7.77
CA ARG A 88 6.58 -0.54 8.73
C ARG A 88 7.58 0.33 9.46
N ASP A 89 7.44 0.40 10.78
CA ASP A 89 8.40 1.03 11.68
C ASP A 89 9.07 -0.07 12.50
N HIS A 90 10.27 -0.44 12.09
CA HIS A 90 10.99 -1.57 12.68
C HIS A 90 11.44 -1.32 14.11
N GLU A 91 11.70 -0.06 14.48
CA GLU A 91 12.13 0.30 15.83
C GLU A 91 10.97 0.27 16.83
N LEU A 92 9.79 0.69 16.41
CA LEU A 92 8.58 0.63 17.22
C LEU A 92 7.86 -0.71 17.13
N ALA A 93 8.34 -1.64 16.29
CA ALA A 93 7.62 -2.86 15.91
C ALA A 93 6.16 -2.59 15.51
N TYR A 94 5.93 -1.48 14.80
CA TYR A 94 4.62 -1.00 14.40
C TYR A 94 4.39 -1.21 12.92
N ARG A 95 3.20 -1.63 12.55
CA ARG A 95 2.75 -1.76 11.16
C ARG A 95 1.36 -1.16 11.00
N ARG A 96 1.19 -0.35 9.98
CA ARG A 96 -0.11 0.11 9.48
C ARG A 96 -0.31 -0.44 8.08
N ALA A 97 -1.47 -0.98 7.78
CA ALA A 97 -1.72 -1.59 6.50
C ALA A 97 -3.08 -1.19 5.93
N LEU A 98 -3.12 -0.98 4.62
CA LEU A 98 -4.28 -0.73 3.80
C LEU A 98 -4.35 -1.83 2.76
N HIS A 99 -5.39 -2.65 2.79
CA HIS A 99 -5.53 -3.78 1.89
C HIS A 99 -6.80 -3.69 1.04
N ARG A 100 -6.68 -4.16 -0.19
CA ARG A 100 -7.79 -4.55 -1.05
C ARG A 100 -7.59 -6.00 -1.43
N HIS A 101 -8.62 -6.77 -1.29
CA HIS A 101 -8.64 -8.16 -1.74
C HIS A 101 -9.55 -8.32 -2.96
N ASP A 102 -9.17 -9.19 -3.87
CA ASP A 102 -10.10 -9.80 -4.81
C ASP A 102 -11.06 -10.73 -4.04
N VAL A 103 -11.84 -11.53 -4.71
CA VAL A 103 -12.82 -12.42 -4.05
C VAL A 103 -12.10 -13.46 -3.19
N ASN A 104 -12.08 -13.25 -1.88
CA ASN A 104 -11.52 -14.16 -0.90
C ASN A 104 -12.45 -14.31 0.32
N ASP A 105 -12.01 -15.06 1.32
CA ASP A 105 -12.81 -15.29 2.53
C ASP A 105 -13.09 -14.01 3.33
N PHE A 106 -12.18 -13.04 3.28
CA PHE A 106 -12.41 -11.74 3.91
C PHE A 106 -13.60 -11.01 3.27
N VAL A 107 -13.62 -10.90 1.92
CA VAL A 107 -14.73 -10.27 1.19
C VAL A 107 -16.04 -11.01 1.43
N ARG A 108 -16.00 -12.34 1.46
CA ARG A 108 -17.19 -13.17 1.76
C ARG A 108 -17.72 -12.95 3.17
N THR A 109 -16.82 -12.80 4.15
CA THR A 109 -17.20 -12.67 5.57
C THR A 109 -17.71 -11.26 5.88
N TYR A 110 -17.03 -10.22 5.40
CA TYR A 110 -17.31 -8.84 5.81
C TYR A 110 -18.02 -8.00 4.75
N GLY A 111 -18.20 -8.51 3.53
CA GLY A 111 -18.88 -7.81 2.44
C GLY A 111 -18.14 -6.59 1.89
N VAL A 112 -16.85 -6.43 2.23
CA VAL A 112 -16.01 -5.30 1.80
C VAL A 112 -14.70 -5.79 1.23
N ALA A 113 -14.26 -5.17 0.13
CA ALA A 113 -12.99 -5.51 -0.50
C ALA A 113 -11.80 -4.74 0.11
N THR A 114 -12.04 -3.56 0.69
CA THR A 114 -10.99 -2.67 1.19
C THR A 114 -11.10 -2.51 2.70
N HIS A 115 -10.00 -2.73 3.40
CA HIS A 115 -9.92 -2.57 4.84
C HIS A 115 -8.57 -2.01 5.28
N GLU A 116 -8.51 -1.63 6.54
CA GLU A 116 -7.35 -1.06 7.18
C GLU A 116 -7.11 -1.74 8.53
N HIS A 117 -5.87 -1.93 8.90
CA HIS A 117 -5.52 -2.39 10.25
C HIS A 117 -4.15 -1.86 10.69
N CYS A 118 -3.93 -1.84 12.01
CA CYS A 118 -2.64 -1.55 12.59
C CYS A 118 -2.19 -2.69 13.49
N GLU A 119 -0.90 -2.89 13.58
CA GLU A 119 -0.27 -3.89 14.41
C GLU A 119 0.63 -3.17 15.41
N ALA A 120 0.35 -3.31 16.70
CA ALA A 120 1.20 -2.78 17.76
C ALA A 120 2.49 -3.60 17.90
N THR A 121 2.45 -4.85 17.44
CA THR A 121 3.60 -5.73 17.30
C THR A 121 3.54 -6.33 15.92
N MET A 122 4.59 -6.15 15.12
CA MET A 122 4.65 -6.58 13.73
C MET A 122 4.34 -8.08 13.60
N GLY A 123 3.42 -8.43 12.71
CA GLY A 123 2.95 -9.80 12.52
C GLY A 123 1.90 -10.28 13.51
N ASN A 124 1.49 -9.45 14.49
CA ASN A 124 0.43 -9.77 15.43
C ASN A 124 -0.59 -8.63 15.43
N PRO A 125 -1.74 -8.78 14.78
CA PRO A 125 -2.76 -7.75 14.73
C PRO A 125 -3.17 -7.30 16.12
N ALA A 126 -2.93 -6.05 16.46
CA ALA A 126 -3.30 -5.50 17.77
C ALA A 126 -4.80 -5.19 17.85
N CYS A 127 -5.45 -5.08 16.72
CA CYS A 127 -6.88 -4.83 16.62
C CYS A 127 -7.44 -5.54 15.39
N GLY A 128 -8.74 -5.71 15.37
CA GLY A 128 -9.45 -6.23 14.20
C GLY A 128 -9.32 -5.34 12.97
N HIS A 129 -9.84 -5.83 11.89
CA HIS A 129 -9.93 -5.08 10.65
C HIS A 129 -10.94 -3.94 10.80
N SER A 130 -10.69 -2.83 10.14
CA SER A 130 -11.59 -1.69 10.08
C SER A 130 -11.82 -1.26 8.63
N LEU A 131 -12.94 -0.59 8.38
CA LEU A 131 -13.18 -0.01 7.08
C LEU A 131 -12.15 1.06 6.78
N ALA A 132 -11.49 0.97 5.61
CA ALA A 132 -10.71 2.07 5.09
C ALA A 132 -11.65 3.22 4.70
N ASN A 133 -11.57 4.35 5.38
CA ASN A 133 -12.42 5.50 5.14
C ASN A 133 -11.58 6.80 5.05
N PRO A 134 -11.55 7.48 3.89
CA PRO A 134 -12.12 7.04 2.61
C PRO A 134 -11.43 5.78 2.05
N PRO A 135 -12.10 5.04 1.14
CA PRO A 135 -11.46 3.91 0.47
C PRO A 135 -10.18 4.35 -0.26
N CYS A 136 -9.12 3.56 -0.12
CA CYS A 136 -7.88 3.80 -0.85
C CYS A 136 -8.08 3.42 -2.33
N ARG A 137 -7.75 4.31 -3.25
CA ARG A 137 -8.00 4.14 -4.69
C ARG A 137 -6.80 3.65 -5.48
N GLY A 138 -5.61 3.65 -4.90
CA GLY A 138 -4.38 3.24 -5.54
C GLY A 138 -3.16 3.64 -4.71
N ALA A 139 -1.95 3.37 -5.25
CA ALA A 139 -0.69 3.57 -4.53
C ALA A 139 -0.43 5.04 -4.15
N LEU A 140 -0.88 6.01 -4.95
CA LEU A 140 -0.77 7.44 -4.60
C LEU A 140 -1.53 7.78 -3.32
N ASP A 141 -2.81 7.36 -3.23
CA ASP A 141 -3.62 7.56 -2.02
C ASP A 141 -3.03 6.79 -0.82
N GLY A 142 -2.55 5.57 -1.08
CA GLY A 142 -1.93 4.71 -0.08
C GLY A 142 -0.66 5.34 0.48
N PHE A 143 0.23 5.81 -0.41
CA PHE A 143 1.45 6.50 -0.05
C PHE A 143 1.16 7.77 0.78
N ASP A 144 0.31 8.67 0.28
CA ASP A 144 0.00 9.92 0.95
C ASP A 144 -0.55 9.69 2.36
N ARG A 145 -1.42 8.69 2.54
CA ARG A 145 -1.98 8.32 3.83
C ARG A 145 -0.93 7.78 4.80
N LEU A 146 -0.11 6.83 4.34
CA LEU A 146 0.92 6.21 5.18
C LEU A 146 2.06 7.19 5.50
N TYR A 147 2.44 8.02 4.53
CA TYR A 147 3.41 9.07 4.73
C TYR A 147 2.91 10.12 5.76
N GLY A 148 1.62 10.46 5.71
CA GLY A 148 0.99 11.33 6.71
C GLY A 148 1.03 10.72 8.13
N VAL A 149 0.82 9.41 8.25
CA VAL A 149 0.98 8.69 9.53
C VAL A 149 2.41 8.80 10.04
N TRP A 150 3.40 8.59 9.17
CA TRP A 150 4.81 8.73 9.55
C TRP A 150 5.17 10.16 9.96
N LEU A 151 4.73 11.17 9.20
CA LEU A 151 4.99 12.59 9.51
C LEU A 151 4.39 13.01 10.84
N SER A 152 3.24 12.46 11.22
CA SER A 152 2.60 12.80 12.49
C SER A 152 3.45 12.43 13.71
N GLY A 153 4.43 11.56 13.54
CA GLY A 153 5.31 11.06 14.59
C GLY A 153 4.57 10.27 15.68
N THR A 154 3.27 10.14 15.53
CA THR A 154 2.42 9.42 16.49
C THR A 154 2.12 8.03 15.96
N LYS A 155 2.18 7.04 16.85
CA LYS A 155 1.67 5.72 16.61
C LYS A 155 0.13 5.84 16.69
N PRO A 156 -0.60 5.75 15.54
CA PRO A 156 -2.04 5.86 15.62
C PRO A 156 -2.62 4.78 16.51
N ASP A 157 -3.48 5.18 17.42
CA ASP A 157 -4.19 4.24 18.27
C ASP A 157 -5.28 3.54 17.44
N CYS A 158 -5.35 2.22 17.58
CA CYS A 158 -6.41 1.40 16.97
C CYS A 158 -7.81 1.83 17.41
N SER A 159 -7.95 2.47 18.57
CA SER A 159 -9.22 3.01 19.06
C SER A 159 -9.85 4.05 18.11
N GLN A 160 -9.05 4.64 17.22
CA GLN A 160 -9.53 5.58 16.19
C GLN A 160 -10.10 4.88 14.96
N LEU A 161 -9.91 3.55 14.87
CA LEU A 161 -10.40 2.75 13.76
C LEU A 161 -11.75 2.14 14.13
N ARG A 162 -12.70 2.24 13.19
CA ARG A 162 -13.99 1.57 13.32
C ARG A 162 -13.81 0.10 12.96
N CYS A 163 -13.58 -0.75 13.95
CA CYS A 163 -13.44 -2.19 13.74
C CYS A 163 -14.69 -2.79 13.10
N LEU A 164 -14.46 -3.72 12.16
CA LEU A 164 -15.47 -4.63 11.66
C LEU A 164 -15.59 -5.72 12.71
N GLY A 165 -16.70 -5.68 13.47
CA GLY A 165 -17.00 -6.63 14.54
C GLY A 165 -17.28 -8.03 14.05
#